data_5ae10784f93f3391b8389b7db2ddcb67
#
_entry.id   5ae10784f93f3391b8389b7db2ddcb67
#
_cell.length_a   1.000
_cell.length_b   1.000
_cell.length_c   1.000
_cell.angle_alpha   90.00
_cell.angle_beta   90.00
_cell.angle_gamma   90.00
#
_symmetry.space_group_name_H-M   'P 1'
#
loop_
_entity.id
_entity.type
_entity.pdbx_description
1 polymer ?
#
loop_
_entity_poly.entity_id
_entity_poly.type
_entity_poly.pdbx_seq_one_letter_code
_entity_poly.pdbx_strand_id
1 'polypeptide(L)'
;KYSAVCGTVLAVLIAVQFAGGIWQRVTYVWGDEKLPKLTVAAEEGPLKGIHTSEENSLLYEDVMQDMEDLQLTREDKLFVVGIAPWMYLNTEAECAAYSTWETLETDPLIFTYYEVRSEKQPTVIYCYDYDKSILDTEFGTAFLNKGYEPMMMRRGLVLLRR
;
A
#
# COMPACT_ATOMS: atom_id res chain seq x y z
N LYS A 1 36.17 19.09 -38.32
CA LYS A 1 35.91 20.01 -37.20
C LYS A 1 34.50 19.84 -36.61
N TYR A 2 33.42 19.74 -37.41
CA TYR A 2 32.04 19.56 -36.92
C TYR A 2 31.83 18.23 -36.18
N SER A 3 32.45 17.16 -36.64
CA SER A 3 32.34 15.81 -36.03
C SER A 3 32.89 15.79 -34.59
N ALA A 4 34.02 16.48 -34.32
CA ALA A 4 34.57 16.58 -32.97
C ALA A 4 33.65 17.38 -32.02
N VAL A 5 33.09 18.50 -32.51
CA VAL A 5 32.15 19.32 -31.73
C VAL A 5 30.90 18.53 -31.41
N CYS A 6 30.29 17.84 -32.37
CA CYS A 6 29.11 16.99 -32.13
C CYS A 6 29.42 15.87 -31.14
N GLY A 7 30.57 15.22 -31.26
CA GLY A 7 31.00 14.19 -30.31
C GLY A 7 31.14 14.71 -28.87
N THR A 8 31.74 15.88 -28.70
CA THR A 8 31.89 16.52 -27.40
C THR A 8 30.53 16.89 -26.79
N VAL A 9 29.65 17.50 -27.59
CA VAL A 9 28.27 17.85 -27.12
C VAL A 9 27.52 16.61 -26.68
N LEU A 10 27.56 15.52 -27.47
CA LEU A 10 26.91 14.28 -27.12
C LEU A 10 27.49 13.68 -25.85
N ALA A 11 28.78 13.64 -25.68
CA ALA A 11 29.42 13.15 -24.46
C ALA A 11 29.01 13.95 -23.21
N VAL A 12 28.94 15.27 -23.31
CA VAL A 12 28.47 16.13 -22.21
C VAL A 12 27.03 15.86 -21.88
N LEU A 13 26.14 15.73 -22.87
CA LEU A 13 24.72 15.41 -22.63
C LEU A 13 24.57 14.05 -21.94
N ILE A 14 25.29 13.02 -22.37
CA ILE A 14 25.29 11.71 -21.73
C ILE A 14 25.77 11.80 -20.28
N ALA A 15 26.86 12.54 -20.02
CA ALA A 15 27.41 12.68 -18.68
C ALA A 15 26.42 13.40 -17.74
N VAL A 16 25.78 14.48 -18.22
CA VAL A 16 24.74 15.21 -17.44
C VAL A 16 23.54 14.31 -17.13
N GLN A 17 23.06 13.58 -18.13
CA GLN A 17 21.92 12.66 -17.95
C GLN A 17 22.25 11.56 -16.94
N PHE A 18 23.45 11.00 -17.05
CA PHE A 18 23.92 9.96 -16.13
C PHE A 18 24.07 10.47 -14.70
N ALA A 19 24.70 11.63 -14.52
CA ALA A 19 24.85 12.27 -13.22
C ALA A 19 23.49 12.65 -12.60
N GLY A 20 22.56 13.18 -13.40
CA GLY A 20 21.20 13.50 -12.98
C GLY A 20 20.41 12.25 -12.55
N GLY A 21 20.54 11.16 -13.32
CA GLY A 21 19.91 9.87 -12.98
C GLY A 21 20.44 9.27 -11.67
N ILE A 22 21.75 9.32 -11.44
CA ILE A 22 22.36 8.89 -10.18
C ILE A 22 21.86 9.77 -9.04
N TRP A 23 21.90 11.09 -9.20
CA TRP A 23 21.44 12.04 -8.20
C TRP A 23 19.99 11.77 -7.80
N GLN A 24 19.10 11.57 -8.77
CA GLN A 24 17.70 11.28 -8.52
C GLN A 24 17.53 9.96 -7.73
N ARG A 25 18.26 8.90 -8.09
CA ARG A 25 18.19 7.62 -7.40
C ARG A 25 18.71 7.66 -5.96
N VAL A 26 19.70 8.51 -5.68
CA VAL A 26 20.26 8.66 -4.33
C VAL A 26 19.43 9.60 -3.46
N THR A 27 18.66 10.50 -4.06
CA THR A 27 17.90 11.51 -3.31
C THR A 27 16.41 11.27 -3.26
N TYR A 28 15.88 10.43 -4.13
CA TYR A 28 14.44 10.16 -4.21
C TYR A 28 14.14 8.70 -3.90
N VAL A 29 13.34 8.48 -2.87
CA VAL A 29 12.76 7.17 -2.54
C VAL A 29 11.25 7.33 -2.58
N TRP A 30 10.56 6.45 -3.30
CA TRP A 30 9.11 6.50 -3.44
C TRP A 30 8.42 6.26 -2.09
N GLY A 31 7.54 7.18 -1.69
CA GLY A 31 6.75 7.04 -0.47
C GLY A 31 7.56 7.15 0.82
N ASP A 32 8.81 7.61 0.74
CA ASP A 32 9.66 7.75 1.91
C ASP A 32 10.56 9.00 1.81
N GLU A 33 11.36 9.23 2.82
CA GLU A 33 12.34 10.28 2.91
C GLU A 33 13.55 10.02 1.98
N LYS A 34 14.45 10.99 1.87
CA LYS A 34 15.70 10.85 1.11
C LYS A 34 16.58 9.75 1.70
N LEU A 35 17.28 9.00 0.86
CA LEU A 35 18.12 7.85 1.25
C LEU A 35 18.98 8.06 2.52
N PRO A 36 19.65 9.22 2.77
CA PRO A 36 20.41 9.43 3.99
C PRO A 36 19.58 9.47 5.29
N LYS A 37 18.26 9.62 5.18
CA LYS A 37 17.33 9.64 6.32
C LYS A 37 16.67 8.28 6.60
N LEU A 38 16.90 7.30 5.75
CA LEU A 38 16.39 5.94 5.93
C LEU A 38 17.29 5.17 6.90
N THR A 39 17.21 5.54 8.17
CA THR A 39 18.14 5.05 9.21
C THR A 39 17.58 3.92 10.06
N VAL A 40 16.27 3.68 9.99
CA VAL A 40 15.59 2.65 10.78
C VAL A 40 15.37 1.43 9.89
N ALA A 41 15.76 0.25 10.38
CA ALA A 41 15.47 -1.01 9.71
C ALA A 41 14.24 -1.64 10.34
N ALA A 42 13.31 -2.13 9.54
CA ALA A 42 12.20 -2.94 10.05
C ALA A 42 12.76 -4.20 10.74
N GLU A 43 12.38 -4.43 11.99
CA GLU A 43 12.94 -5.51 12.83
C GLU A 43 12.22 -6.84 12.59
N GLU A 44 10.94 -6.80 12.23
CA GLU A 44 10.08 -7.97 12.11
C GLU A 44 9.22 -7.93 10.84
N GLY A 45 8.49 -9.01 10.57
CA GLY A 45 7.54 -9.13 9.48
C GLY A 45 8.18 -9.19 8.08
N PRO A 46 7.36 -9.06 7.01
CA PRO A 46 7.80 -9.21 5.64
C PRO A 46 8.72 -8.10 5.14
N LEU A 47 8.78 -6.95 5.83
CA LEU A 47 9.71 -5.86 5.50
C LEU A 47 11.00 -5.91 6.31
N LYS A 48 11.26 -6.99 7.07
CA LYS A 48 12.45 -7.15 7.91
C LYS A 48 13.72 -6.87 7.13
N GLY A 49 14.56 -5.96 7.69
CA GLY A 49 15.83 -5.54 7.12
C GLY A 49 15.73 -4.47 6.04
N ILE A 50 14.53 -4.03 5.67
CA ILE A 50 14.34 -2.87 4.79
C ILE A 50 14.52 -1.61 5.63
N HIS A 51 15.36 -0.70 5.14
CA HIS A 51 15.59 0.60 5.77
C HIS A 51 14.54 1.61 5.31
N THR A 52 13.99 2.35 6.25
CA THR A 52 12.97 3.38 6.06
C THR A 52 13.20 4.57 7.00
N SER A 53 12.36 5.60 6.89
CA SER A 53 12.33 6.70 7.85
C SER A 53 11.71 6.26 9.18
N GLU A 54 11.94 7.02 10.25
CA GLU A 54 11.33 6.77 11.56
C GLU A 54 9.79 6.83 11.48
N GLU A 55 9.24 7.77 10.71
CA GLU A 55 7.80 7.91 10.51
C GLU A 55 7.19 6.66 9.84
N ASN A 56 7.80 6.18 8.76
CA ASN A 56 7.30 4.98 8.07
C ASN A 56 7.52 3.71 8.88
N SER A 57 8.56 3.66 9.74
CA SER A 57 8.76 2.53 10.66
C SER A 57 7.62 2.44 11.67
N LEU A 58 7.25 3.56 12.30
CA LEU A 58 6.13 3.60 13.25
C LEU A 58 4.80 3.25 12.58
N LEU A 59 4.59 3.75 11.35
CA LEU A 59 3.41 3.41 10.56
C LEU A 59 3.36 1.89 10.29
N TYR A 60 4.48 1.29 9.92
CA TYR A 60 4.56 -0.15 9.70
C TYR A 60 4.26 -0.96 10.95
N GLU A 61 4.84 -0.57 12.10
CA GLU A 61 4.60 -1.21 13.39
C GLU A 61 3.12 -1.13 13.80
N ASP A 62 2.48 0.03 13.66
CA ASP A 62 1.06 0.22 13.94
C ASP A 62 0.19 -0.73 13.09
N VAL A 63 0.49 -0.85 11.80
CA VAL A 63 -0.26 -1.75 10.90
C VAL A 63 -0.01 -3.22 11.23
N MET A 64 1.23 -3.58 11.59
CA MET A 64 1.53 -4.95 12.05
C MET A 64 0.69 -5.30 13.27
N GLN A 65 0.60 -4.39 14.24
CA GLN A 65 -0.20 -4.58 15.43
C GLN A 65 -1.71 -4.66 15.10
N ASP A 66 -2.19 -3.86 14.14
CA ASP A 66 -3.58 -3.95 13.66
C ASP A 66 -3.87 -5.32 13.06
N MET A 67 -2.94 -5.88 12.28
CA MET A 67 -3.08 -7.23 11.71
C MET A 67 -3.09 -8.34 12.78
N GLU A 68 -2.25 -8.20 13.82
CA GLU A 68 -2.26 -9.12 14.96
C GLU A 68 -3.58 -9.05 15.74
N ASP A 69 -4.08 -7.85 16.02
CA ASP A 69 -5.32 -7.63 16.75
C ASP A 69 -6.54 -8.22 16.01
N LEU A 70 -6.50 -8.24 14.67
CA LEU A 70 -7.55 -8.83 13.84
C LEU A 70 -7.57 -10.37 13.91
N GLN A 71 -6.46 -11.02 14.25
CA GLN A 71 -6.33 -12.48 14.37
C GLN A 71 -6.86 -13.24 13.16
N LEU A 72 -6.54 -12.75 11.96
CA LEU A 72 -7.01 -13.32 10.71
C LEU A 72 -6.46 -14.73 10.49
N THR A 73 -7.31 -15.61 9.99
CA THR A 73 -7.01 -17.01 9.71
C THR A 73 -7.06 -17.31 8.22
N ARG A 74 -6.72 -18.53 7.81
CA ARG A 74 -6.85 -18.99 6.41
C ARG A 74 -8.30 -19.07 5.89
N GLU A 75 -9.28 -19.02 6.79
CA GLU A 75 -10.69 -19.00 6.42
C GLU A 75 -11.17 -17.59 6.09
N ASP A 76 -10.40 -16.58 6.51
CA ASP A 76 -10.71 -15.19 6.26
C ASP A 76 -10.27 -14.75 4.86
N LYS A 77 -10.95 -13.75 4.35
CA LYS A 77 -10.68 -13.13 3.05
C LYS A 77 -10.45 -11.64 3.27
N LEU A 78 -9.19 -11.23 3.16
CA LEU A 78 -8.77 -9.85 3.36
C LEU A 78 -8.85 -9.06 2.06
N PHE A 79 -9.49 -7.90 2.13
CA PHE A 79 -9.44 -6.86 1.10
C PHE A 79 -8.86 -5.59 1.70
N VAL A 80 -7.78 -5.06 1.11
CA VAL A 80 -7.15 -3.81 1.54
C VAL A 80 -7.54 -2.71 0.56
N VAL A 81 -8.15 -1.65 1.08
CA VAL A 81 -8.44 -0.41 0.36
C VAL A 81 -7.34 0.59 0.68
N GLY A 82 -6.67 1.14 -0.34
CA GLY A 82 -5.52 2.01 -0.22
C GLY A 82 -4.26 1.45 -0.88
N ILE A 83 -3.12 2.09 -0.66
CA ILE A 83 -1.83 1.72 -1.27
C ILE A 83 -0.95 1.01 -0.23
N ALA A 84 -1.32 -0.20 0.14
CA ALA A 84 -0.58 -1.00 1.12
C ALA A 84 -0.51 -2.49 0.74
N PRO A 85 0.08 -2.84 -0.42
CA PRO A 85 0.10 -4.23 -0.91
C PRO A 85 0.85 -5.19 0.01
N TRP A 86 1.79 -4.70 0.80
CA TRP A 86 2.58 -5.48 1.75
C TRP A 86 1.74 -6.03 2.93
N MET A 87 0.56 -5.46 3.19
CA MET A 87 -0.34 -5.96 4.25
C MET A 87 -0.80 -7.39 4.01
N TYR A 88 -0.98 -7.80 2.76
CA TYR A 88 -1.33 -9.20 2.43
C TYR A 88 -0.24 -10.20 2.81
N LEU A 89 1.00 -9.75 3.02
CA LEU A 89 2.11 -10.59 3.43
C LEU A 89 2.18 -10.78 4.97
N ASN A 90 1.38 -10.01 5.72
CA ASN A 90 1.32 -10.04 7.18
C ASN A 90 0.21 -10.94 7.74
N THR A 91 -0.45 -11.71 6.91
CA THR A 91 -1.59 -12.53 7.31
C THR A 91 -1.62 -13.86 6.56
N GLU A 92 -2.28 -14.85 7.13
CA GLU A 92 -2.60 -16.10 6.46
C GLU A 92 -3.94 -16.03 5.68
N ALA A 93 -4.68 -14.92 5.80
CA ALA A 93 -5.96 -14.73 5.11
C ALA A 93 -5.80 -14.74 3.59
N GLU A 94 -6.81 -15.27 2.90
CA GLU A 94 -6.84 -15.24 1.44
C GLU A 94 -6.99 -13.80 0.93
N CYS A 95 -6.21 -13.42 -0.10
CA CYS A 95 -6.39 -12.14 -0.77
C CYS A 95 -7.73 -12.11 -1.51
N ALA A 96 -8.62 -11.18 -1.13
CA ALA A 96 -9.92 -10.98 -1.76
C ALA A 96 -9.91 -9.88 -2.83
N ALA A 97 -8.82 -9.13 -2.98
CA ALA A 97 -8.73 -8.05 -3.96
C ALA A 97 -8.58 -8.57 -5.40
N TYR A 98 -9.13 -7.83 -6.37
CA TYR A 98 -8.84 -8.03 -7.79
C TYR A 98 -7.47 -7.45 -8.19
N SER A 99 -6.94 -6.53 -7.40
CA SER A 99 -5.60 -5.95 -7.51
C SER A 99 -5.02 -5.78 -6.12
N THR A 100 -3.76 -6.15 -5.94
CA THR A 100 -3.04 -5.95 -4.67
C THR A 100 -2.22 -4.67 -4.66
N TRP A 101 -2.15 -3.94 -5.78
CA TRP A 101 -1.29 -2.77 -5.92
C TRP A 101 -1.93 -1.52 -5.32
N GLU A 102 -3.05 -1.12 -5.86
CA GLU A 102 -3.79 0.06 -5.45
C GLU A 102 -5.28 -0.19 -5.66
N THR A 103 -6.07 0.01 -4.64
CA THR A 103 -7.52 -0.12 -4.74
C THR A 103 -8.14 0.99 -3.91
N LEU A 104 -8.76 1.96 -4.57
CA LEU A 104 -9.43 3.08 -3.93
C LEU A 104 -10.91 2.78 -3.75
N GLU A 105 -11.52 3.38 -2.73
CA GLU A 105 -12.96 3.26 -2.44
C GLU A 105 -13.85 3.76 -3.58
N THR A 106 -13.30 4.62 -4.44
CA THR A 106 -13.99 5.17 -5.62
C THR A 106 -13.93 4.27 -6.85
N ASP A 107 -13.21 3.13 -6.79
CA ASP A 107 -13.03 2.26 -7.94
C ASP A 107 -14.32 1.45 -8.23
N PRO A 108 -14.98 1.70 -9.37
CA PRO A 108 -16.23 1.01 -9.71
C PRO A 108 -16.05 -0.49 -9.97
N LEU A 109 -14.82 -0.95 -10.22
CA LEU A 109 -14.54 -2.37 -10.47
C LEU A 109 -14.71 -3.23 -9.22
N ILE A 110 -14.65 -2.65 -8.00
CA ILE A 110 -14.82 -3.38 -6.73
C ILE A 110 -16.17 -4.12 -6.71
N PHE A 111 -17.25 -3.42 -7.00
CA PHE A 111 -18.59 -4.00 -6.95
C PHE A 111 -18.79 -5.04 -8.05
N THR A 112 -18.42 -4.70 -9.29
CA THR A 112 -18.51 -5.60 -10.44
C THR A 112 -17.68 -6.88 -10.19
N TYR A 113 -16.50 -6.75 -9.59
CA TYR A 113 -15.66 -7.90 -9.27
C TYR A 113 -16.38 -8.88 -8.32
N TYR A 114 -16.97 -8.38 -7.23
CA TYR A 114 -17.68 -9.23 -6.26
C TYR A 114 -19.05 -9.72 -6.71
N GLU A 115 -19.67 -9.07 -7.70
CA GLU A 115 -20.87 -9.59 -8.37
C GLU A 115 -20.54 -10.81 -9.22
N VAL A 116 -19.43 -10.77 -9.96
CA VAL A 116 -18.97 -11.86 -10.83
C VAL A 116 -18.29 -12.99 -10.02
N ARG A 117 -17.55 -12.63 -8.97
CA ARG A 117 -16.72 -13.52 -8.15
C ARG A 117 -17.21 -13.52 -6.70
N SER A 118 -18.43 -13.98 -6.50
CA SER A 118 -19.07 -13.98 -5.17
C SER A 118 -18.29 -14.81 -4.13
N GLU A 119 -17.56 -15.84 -4.57
CA GLU A 119 -16.66 -16.63 -3.72
C GLU A 119 -15.48 -15.85 -3.18
N LYS A 120 -15.15 -14.70 -3.80
CA LYS A 120 -14.08 -13.79 -3.37
C LYS A 120 -14.58 -12.66 -2.47
N GLN A 121 -15.85 -12.63 -2.10
CA GLN A 121 -16.33 -11.60 -1.17
C GLN A 121 -15.51 -11.61 0.11
N PRO A 122 -14.97 -10.43 0.53
CA PRO A 122 -14.14 -10.34 1.72
C PRO A 122 -14.94 -10.64 2.99
N THR A 123 -14.31 -11.25 3.98
CA THR A 123 -14.81 -11.30 5.37
C THR A 123 -14.32 -10.07 6.13
N VAL A 124 -13.16 -9.53 5.72
CA VAL A 124 -12.50 -8.39 6.34
C VAL A 124 -12.05 -7.40 5.27
N ILE A 125 -12.43 -6.14 5.42
CA ILE A 125 -11.99 -5.04 4.57
C ILE A 125 -11.19 -4.08 5.45
N TYR A 126 -9.90 -3.91 5.16
CA TYR A 126 -9.06 -2.94 5.85
C TYR A 126 -8.92 -1.69 4.99
N CYS A 127 -9.47 -0.58 5.43
CA CYS A 127 -9.38 0.72 4.80
C CYS A 127 -8.16 1.45 5.37
N TYR A 128 -7.01 1.27 4.72
CA TYR A 128 -5.72 1.81 5.14
C TYR A 128 -5.68 3.33 5.00
N ASP A 129 -5.33 4.02 6.11
CA ASP A 129 -5.26 5.48 6.21
C ASP A 129 -6.59 6.21 5.98
N TYR A 130 -7.73 5.49 6.15
CA TYR A 130 -9.07 6.09 6.14
C TYR A 130 -9.62 6.25 7.55
N ASP A 131 -10.38 7.31 7.73
CA ASP A 131 -11.18 7.55 8.94
C ASP A 131 -12.66 7.15 8.72
N LYS A 132 -13.53 7.54 9.65
CA LYS A 132 -14.96 7.23 9.58
C LYS A 132 -15.69 7.84 8.38
N SER A 133 -15.12 8.83 7.70
CA SER A 133 -15.75 9.46 6.54
C SER A 133 -15.96 8.50 5.38
N ILE A 134 -15.15 7.44 5.29
CA ILE A 134 -15.34 6.39 4.27
C ILE A 134 -16.71 5.72 4.39
N LEU A 135 -17.32 5.68 5.59
CA LEU A 135 -18.63 5.07 5.81
C LEU A 135 -19.77 5.84 5.12
N ASP A 136 -19.57 7.13 4.88
CA ASP A 136 -20.53 8.00 4.21
C ASP A 136 -20.38 7.96 2.67
N THR A 137 -19.35 7.28 2.16
CA THR A 137 -19.16 7.07 0.72
C THR A 137 -20.11 5.99 0.18
N GLU A 138 -20.23 5.90 -1.15
CA GLU A 138 -20.96 4.82 -1.82
C GLU A 138 -20.36 3.45 -1.42
N PHE A 139 -19.04 3.35 -1.35
CA PHE A 139 -18.32 2.17 -0.92
C PHE A 139 -18.71 1.75 0.50
N GLY A 140 -18.54 2.62 1.48
CA GLY A 140 -18.83 2.32 2.88
C GLY A 140 -20.31 1.94 3.09
N THR A 141 -21.22 2.74 2.52
CA THR A 141 -22.67 2.49 2.60
C THR A 141 -23.04 1.13 1.99
N ALA A 142 -22.45 0.75 0.85
CA ALA A 142 -22.73 -0.53 0.20
C ALA A 142 -22.31 -1.73 1.07
N PHE A 143 -21.16 -1.66 1.75
CA PHE A 143 -20.71 -2.74 2.62
C PHE A 143 -21.48 -2.78 3.95
N LEU A 144 -21.81 -1.63 4.55
CA LEU A 144 -22.68 -1.56 5.73
C LEU A 144 -24.04 -2.21 5.46
N ASN A 145 -24.65 -1.94 4.29
CA ASN A 145 -25.91 -2.54 3.87
C ASN A 145 -25.81 -4.06 3.65
N LYS A 146 -24.63 -4.59 3.40
CA LYS A 146 -24.35 -6.04 3.32
C LYS A 146 -24.05 -6.68 4.68
N GLY A 147 -24.18 -5.92 5.78
CA GLY A 147 -24.01 -6.40 7.15
C GLY A 147 -22.58 -6.38 7.67
N TYR A 148 -21.70 -5.56 7.08
CA TYR A 148 -20.38 -5.34 7.65
C TYR A 148 -20.46 -4.36 8.81
N GLU A 149 -19.69 -4.62 9.88
CA GLU A 149 -19.59 -3.78 11.08
C GLU A 149 -18.28 -3.03 11.07
N PRO A 150 -18.30 -1.68 11.26
CA PRO A 150 -17.09 -0.88 11.26
C PRO A 150 -16.37 -0.93 12.61
N MET A 151 -15.05 -1.02 12.57
CA MET A 151 -14.16 -0.95 13.73
C MET A 151 -12.96 -0.04 13.41
N MET A 152 -12.68 0.93 14.29
CA MET A 152 -11.48 1.76 14.15
C MET A 152 -10.26 1.00 14.62
N MET A 153 -9.20 1.11 13.83
CA MET A 153 -7.87 0.59 14.11
C MET A 153 -6.87 1.75 14.29
N ARG A 154 -5.58 1.46 14.53
CA ARG A 154 -4.53 2.49 14.68
C ARG A 154 -4.33 3.28 13.39
N ARG A 155 -4.33 2.58 12.25
CA ARG A 155 -4.01 3.14 10.93
C ARG A 155 -5.13 3.02 9.92
N GLY A 156 -6.36 3.03 10.38
CA GLY A 156 -7.48 3.05 9.46
C GLY A 156 -8.78 2.55 10.08
N LEU A 157 -9.65 2.09 9.21
CA LEU A 157 -10.94 1.54 9.58
C LEU A 157 -11.09 0.14 8.98
N VAL A 158 -11.62 -0.78 9.76
CA VAL A 158 -11.91 -2.14 9.30
C VAL A 158 -13.42 -2.34 9.22
N LEU A 159 -13.87 -2.99 8.16
CA LEU A 159 -15.23 -3.48 8.01
C LEU A 159 -15.20 -5.01 8.15
N LEU A 160 -15.87 -5.55 9.16
CA LEU A 160 -15.92 -6.97 9.48
C LEU A 160 -17.30 -7.55 9.14
N ARG A 161 -17.30 -8.68 8.43
CA ARG A 161 -18.50 -9.47 8.20
C ARG A 161 -18.46 -10.69 9.11
N ARG A 162 -19.31 -10.70 10.13
CA ARG A 162 -19.49 -11.85 11.04
C ARG A 162 -20.52 -12.83 10.53
#